data_f621260e42e3da047e643fb699547a27
#
_entry.id   f621260e42e3da047e643fb699547a27
#
_cell.length_a   1.000
_cell.length_b   1.000
_cell.length_c   1.000
_cell.angle_alpha   90.00
_cell.angle_beta   90.00
_cell.angle_gamma   90.00
#
_symmetry.space_group_name_H-M   'P 1'
#
loop_
_entity.id
_entity.type
_entity.pdbx_description
1 polymer ?
#
loop_
_entity_poly.entity_id
_entity_poly.type
_entity_poly.pdbx_seq_one_letter_code
_entity_poly.pdbx_strand_id
1 'polypeptide(L)'
;LESTANGATGAFYRMWKAAERGENDYIPIFLPWFMTPEYTMDPPENFQRTIEEGELSETYDLTDGQLWWRRMKIGEGGESKFQQEYPSTAEEAFVVSGKNVFNIDKLNKLQTKGPDSRREFDSSMSTWEDHREGNLSIWKSPGFDEKFIIGADVALGVGQDYSAAIVLNTDREVVAVYRDNHVDPAIFGRDLFYLGRYYNNALLAVESNSMGVSTLQKLKEMKYVNLYYQTQIANLTDEDGIRLGFRTTSASKPAIVSNLKNWIDSDDIAVWSSEVVEELKDYVSDDKGKTSASRGGTD
;
A
#
# COMPACT_ATOMS: atom_id res chain seq x y z
N LEU A 1 -9.79 -22.39 -8.87
CA LEU A 1 -9.73 -20.91 -8.94
C LEU A 1 -8.85 -20.54 -10.14
N GLU A 2 -9.34 -19.71 -11.05
CA GLU A 2 -8.61 -19.20 -12.20
C GLU A 2 -8.64 -17.67 -12.17
N SER A 3 -7.52 -17.03 -12.43
CA SER A 3 -7.42 -15.57 -12.52
C SER A 3 -6.18 -15.17 -13.31
N THR A 4 -6.25 -14.07 -14.02
CA THR A 4 -5.06 -13.36 -14.51
C THR A 4 -4.41 -12.67 -13.32
N ALA A 5 -3.10 -12.84 -13.18
CA ALA A 5 -2.36 -12.15 -12.11
C ALA A 5 -2.43 -10.63 -12.31
N ASN A 6 -2.58 -9.89 -11.24
CA ASN A 6 -2.62 -8.43 -11.26
C ASN A 6 -1.80 -7.87 -10.09
N GLY A 7 -0.49 -7.86 -10.27
CA GLY A 7 0.47 -7.45 -9.26
C GLY A 7 0.81 -8.52 -8.22
N ALA A 8 1.90 -8.31 -7.49
CA ALA A 8 2.42 -9.23 -6.47
C ALA A 8 1.67 -9.09 -5.13
N THR A 9 0.33 -8.94 -5.16
CA THR A 9 -0.49 -8.58 -4.00
C THR A 9 -1.92 -9.10 -4.10
N GLY A 10 -2.72 -8.83 -3.08
CA GLY A 10 -4.11 -9.27 -3.04
C GLY A 10 -4.30 -10.75 -2.67
N ALA A 11 -5.56 -11.18 -2.62
CA ALA A 11 -5.93 -12.52 -2.17
C ALA A 11 -5.36 -13.62 -3.08
N PHE A 12 -5.41 -13.41 -4.41
CA PHE A 12 -4.94 -14.40 -5.37
C PHE A 12 -3.43 -14.63 -5.26
N TYR A 13 -2.62 -13.58 -5.16
CA TYR A 13 -1.17 -13.68 -4.95
C TYR A 13 -0.83 -14.41 -3.64
N ARG A 14 -1.47 -14.03 -2.53
CA ARG A 14 -1.26 -14.72 -1.24
C ARG A 14 -1.62 -16.19 -1.30
N MET A 15 -2.75 -16.54 -1.94
CA MET A 15 -3.17 -17.93 -2.14
C MET A 15 -2.19 -18.69 -3.03
N TRP A 16 -1.68 -18.06 -4.10
CA TRP A 16 -0.66 -18.63 -4.97
C TRP A 16 0.64 -18.93 -4.21
N LYS A 17 1.16 -17.94 -3.47
CA LYS A 17 2.39 -18.11 -2.69
C LYS A 17 2.23 -19.14 -1.56
N ALA A 18 1.08 -19.21 -0.93
CA ALA A 18 0.78 -20.25 0.05
C ALA A 18 0.71 -21.64 -0.60
N ALA A 19 0.16 -21.76 -1.81
CA ALA A 19 0.15 -23.01 -2.57
C ALA A 19 1.56 -23.44 -2.98
N GLU A 20 2.41 -22.53 -3.45
CA GLU A 20 3.82 -22.83 -3.76
C GLU A 20 4.60 -23.37 -2.53
N ARG A 21 4.25 -22.89 -1.33
CA ARG A 21 4.87 -23.35 -0.06
C ARG A 21 4.18 -24.57 0.54
N GLY A 22 3.09 -25.07 -0.06
CA GLY A 22 2.29 -26.16 0.47
C GLY A 22 1.52 -25.82 1.75
N GLU A 23 1.20 -24.54 1.95
CA GLU A 23 0.49 -24.02 3.14
C GLU A 23 -1.04 -24.02 2.98
N ASN A 24 -1.54 -24.44 1.81
CA ASN A 24 -2.97 -24.62 1.53
C ASN A 24 -3.20 -25.84 0.64
N ASP A 25 -4.46 -26.22 0.40
CA ASP A 25 -4.85 -27.39 -0.40
C ASP A 25 -4.84 -27.16 -1.93
N TYR A 26 -4.40 -25.99 -2.41
CA TYR A 26 -4.34 -25.68 -3.83
C TYR A 26 -3.02 -26.13 -4.46
N ILE A 27 -3.10 -26.59 -5.70
CA ILE A 27 -1.92 -26.86 -6.53
C ILE A 27 -1.77 -25.69 -7.51
N PRO A 28 -0.65 -24.93 -7.48
CA PRO A 28 -0.44 -23.83 -8.39
C PRO A 28 -0.15 -24.36 -9.80
N ILE A 29 -0.95 -23.93 -10.78
CA ILE A 29 -0.75 -24.26 -12.20
C ILE A 29 -0.59 -22.94 -12.95
N PHE A 30 0.55 -22.76 -13.59
CA PHE A 30 0.84 -21.61 -14.45
C PHE A 30 0.83 -22.03 -15.91
N LEU A 31 0.18 -21.23 -16.76
CA LEU A 31 0.12 -21.44 -18.20
C LEU A 31 0.84 -20.28 -18.90
N PRO A 32 2.10 -20.45 -19.33
CA PRO A 32 2.83 -19.41 -20.03
C PRO A 32 2.26 -19.15 -21.42
N TRP A 33 2.43 -17.92 -21.92
CA TRP A 33 1.86 -17.47 -23.18
C TRP A 33 2.21 -18.39 -24.38
N PHE A 34 3.42 -18.92 -24.40
CA PHE A 34 3.93 -19.74 -25.52
C PHE A 34 3.33 -21.15 -25.59
N MET A 35 2.54 -21.57 -24.58
CA MET A 35 1.72 -22.77 -24.66
C MET A 35 0.43 -22.57 -25.47
N THR A 36 0.09 -21.33 -25.81
CA THR A 36 -1.09 -21.01 -26.62
C THR A 36 -0.69 -21.05 -28.12
N PRO A 37 -1.21 -21.98 -28.91
CA PRO A 37 -0.78 -22.17 -30.28
C PRO A 37 -1.02 -20.97 -31.22
N GLU A 38 -2.01 -20.13 -30.87
CA GLU A 38 -2.38 -18.94 -31.64
C GLU A 38 -1.40 -17.77 -31.45
N TYR A 39 -0.53 -17.81 -30.43
CA TYR A 39 0.42 -16.74 -30.15
C TYR A 39 1.71 -16.92 -31.01
N THR A 40 1.51 -16.92 -32.29
CA THR A 40 2.57 -17.02 -33.30
C THR A 40 2.23 -16.15 -34.51
N MET A 41 3.22 -15.74 -35.27
CA MET A 41 3.08 -14.91 -36.45
C MET A 41 4.22 -15.21 -37.40
N ASP A 42 3.97 -15.25 -38.75
CA ASP A 42 5.03 -15.47 -39.74
C ASP A 42 6.07 -14.33 -39.66
N PRO A 43 7.34 -14.63 -39.37
CA PRO A 43 8.37 -13.62 -39.30
C PRO A 43 8.75 -13.18 -40.74
N PRO A 44 9.22 -11.92 -40.92
CA PRO A 44 9.72 -11.48 -42.23
C PRO A 44 10.96 -12.28 -42.65
N GLU A 45 11.21 -12.37 -43.97
CA GLU A 45 12.33 -13.16 -44.55
C GLU A 45 13.71 -12.77 -43.98
N ASN A 46 13.87 -11.52 -43.56
CA ASN A 46 15.12 -11.00 -42.97
C ASN A 46 15.09 -10.98 -41.44
N PHE A 47 14.19 -11.73 -40.81
CA PHE A 47 14.11 -11.81 -39.35
C PHE A 47 15.42 -12.35 -38.79
N GLN A 48 15.96 -11.63 -37.80
CA GLN A 48 17.08 -12.04 -36.98
C GLN A 48 16.70 -11.90 -35.49
N ARG A 49 17.01 -12.91 -34.72
CA ARG A 49 16.86 -12.88 -33.28
C ARG A 49 17.83 -11.89 -32.68
N THR A 50 17.39 -11.15 -31.68
CA THR A 50 18.29 -10.43 -30.78
C THR A 50 19.01 -11.42 -29.85
N ILE A 51 20.01 -10.95 -29.09
CA ILE A 51 20.71 -11.78 -28.10
C ILE A 51 19.70 -12.30 -27.07
N GLU A 52 18.85 -11.44 -26.54
CA GLU A 52 17.80 -11.77 -25.58
C GLU A 52 16.80 -12.82 -26.15
N GLU A 53 16.36 -12.65 -27.39
CA GLU A 53 15.45 -13.60 -28.02
C GLU A 53 16.12 -14.96 -28.28
N GLY A 54 17.42 -14.98 -28.50
CA GLY A 54 18.21 -16.21 -28.54
C GLY A 54 18.18 -16.96 -27.21
N GLU A 55 18.44 -16.25 -26.12
CA GLU A 55 18.39 -16.79 -24.75
C GLU A 55 16.99 -17.28 -24.38
N LEU A 56 15.94 -16.52 -24.73
CA LEU A 56 14.55 -16.92 -24.51
C LEU A 56 14.19 -18.18 -25.31
N SER A 57 14.65 -18.26 -26.57
CA SER A 57 14.43 -19.44 -27.39
C SER A 57 15.10 -20.69 -26.83
N GLU A 58 16.33 -20.57 -26.34
CA GLU A 58 17.05 -21.68 -25.71
C GLU A 58 16.37 -22.12 -24.39
N THR A 59 15.86 -21.16 -23.62
CA THR A 59 15.24 -21.42 -22.32
C THR A 59 13.86 -22.07 -22.42
N TYR A 60 13.04 -21.63 -23.39
CA TYR A 60 11.64 -22.03 -23.50
C TYR A 60 11.28 -22.76 -24.81
N ASP A 61 12.27 -23.09 -25.63
CA ASP A 61 12.11 -23.75 -26.94
C ASP A 61 11.17 -22.98 -27.90
N LEU A 62 11.36 -21.64 -27.96
CA LEU A 62 10.50 -20.76 -28.74
C LEU A 62 10.88 -20.80 -30.24
N THR A 63 9.86 -20.83 -31.09
CA THR A 63 10.01 -20.68 -32.55
C THR A 63 10.22 -19.22 -32.96
N ASP A 64 10.75 -18.99 -34.15
CA ASP A 64 10.87 -17.63 -34.73
C ASP A 64 9.52 -16.94 -34.88
N GLY A 65 8.46 -17.68 -35.14
CA GLY A 65 7.10 -17.14 -35.20
C GLY A 65 6.58 -16.64 -33.87
N GLN A 66 6.88 -17.33 -32.77
CA GLN A 66 6.54 -16.90 -31.43
C GLN A 66 7.37 -15.69 -31.00
N LEU A 67 8.66 -15.66 -31.28
CA LEU A 67 9.53 -14.52 -30.99
C LEU A 67 9.11 -13.28 -31.77
N TRP A 68 8.74 -13.43 -33.03
CA TRP A 68 8.22 -12.32 -33.82
C TRP A 68 6.89 -11.79 -33.30
N TRP A 69 5.97 -12.68 -32.92
CA TRP A 69 4.72 -12.32 -32.31
C TRP A 69 4.96 -11.56 -31.00
N ARG A 70 5.85 -12.03 -30.10
CA ARG A 70 6.26 -11.34 -28.86
C ARG A 70 6.77 -9.94 -29.18
N ARG A 71 7.69 -9.80 -30.14
CA ARG A 71 8.27 -8.50 -30.54
C ARG A 71 7.20 -7.52 -30.99
N MET A 72 6.23 -7.97 -31.75
CA MET A 72 5.12 -7.14 -32.23
C MET A 72 4.22 -6.71 -31.05
N LYS A 73 3.90 -7.61 -30.15
CA LYS A 73 3.08 -7.31 -28.97
C LYS A 73 3.77 -6.34 -28.00
N ILE A 74 5.05 -6.46 -27.80
CA ILE A 74 5.86 -5.50 -27.03
C ILE A 74 5.85 -4.13 -27.73
N GLY A 75 5.95 -4.08 -29.05
CA GLY A 75 5.86 -2.84 -29.83
C GLY A 75 4.52 -2.11 -29.68
N GLU A 76 3.41 -2.86 -29.52
CA GLU A 76 2.06 -2.30 -29.34
C GLU A 76 1.82 -1.72 -27.94
N GLY A 77 2.35 -2.35 -26.88
CA GLY A 77 1.96 -2.04 -25.51
C GLY A 77 3.11 -1.80 -24.53
N GLY A 78 4.34 -2.00 -24.95
CA GLY A 78 5.52 -1.98 -24.10
C GLY A 78 5.75 -3.30 -23.35
N GLU A 79 6.97 -3.50 -22.87
CA GLU A 79 7.41 -4.75 -22.27
C GLU A 79 6.69 -5.09 -20.96
N SER A 80 6.50 -4.11 -20.09
CA SER A 80 5.77 -4.31 -18.81
C SER A 80 4.34 -4.78 -19.03
N LYS A 81 3.65 -4.23 -20.04
CA LYS A 81 2.29 -4.67 -20.39
C LYS A 81 2.30 -6.08 -20.97
N PHE A 82 3.30 -6.39 -21.80
CA PHE A 82 3.47 -7.74 -22.33
C PHE A 82 3.66 -8.76 -21.20
N GLN A 83 4.56 -8.51 -20.26
CA GLN A 83 4.81 -9.37 -19.11
C GLN A 83 3.56 -9.60 -18.25
N GLN A 84 2.71 -8.59 -18.11
CA GLN A 84 1.45 -8.70 -17.37
C GLN A 84 0.40 -9.56 -18.11
N GLU A 85 0.22 -9.35 -19.42
CA GLU A 85 -0.84 -10.00 -20.22
C GLU A 85 -0.40 -11.36 -20.76
N TYR A 86 0.89 -11.51 -21.05
CA TYR A 86 1.51 -12.68 -21.70
C TYR A 86 2.79 -13.10 -20.95
N PRO A 87 2.71 -13.45 -19.69
CA PRO A 87 3.90 -13.77 -18.89
C PRO A 87 4.52 -15.10 -19.32
N SER A 88 5.85 -15.19 -19.25
CA SER A 88 6.61 -16.43 -19.46
C SER A 88 6.76 -17.25 -18.19
N THR A 89 6.69 -16.59 -17.01
CA THR A 89 6.76 -17.24 -15.70
C THR A 89 5.67 -16.71 -14.76
N ALA A 90 5.39 -17.44 -13.70
CA ALA A 90 4.45 -16.98 -12.67
C ALA A 90 4.93 -15.69 -11.99
N GLU A 91 6.24 -15.53 -11.81
CA GLU A 91 6.84 -14.33 -11.25
C GLU A 91 6.58 -13.11 -12.14
N GLU A 92 6.78 -13.23 -13.46
CA GLU A 92 6.46 -12.16 -14.41
C GLU A 92 4.97 -11.79 -14.39
N ALA A 93 4.08 -12.78 -14.26
CA ALA A 93 2.64 -12.55 -14.19
C ALA A 93 2.24 -11.64 -13.00
N PHE A 94 3.01 -11.68 -11.93
CA PHE A 94 2.82 -10.87 -10.74
C PHE A 94 3.59 -9.54 -10.77
N VAL A 95 4.26 -9.20 -11.89
CA VAL A 95 4.89 -7.88 -12.04
C VAL A 95 3.79 -6.81 -12.02
N VAL A 96 3.94 -5.86 -11.12
CA VAL A 96 3.01 -4.72 -11.02
C VAL A 96 3.14 -3.86 -12.26
N SER A 97 2.04 -3.60 -12.95
CA SER A 97 1.98 -2.65 -14.06
C SER A 97 2.12 -1.21 -13.53
N GLY A 98 3.34 -0.76 -13.37
CA GLY A 98 3.68 0.56 -12.85
C GLY A 98 5.07 0.55 -12.22
N LYS A 99 5.73 1.70 -12.16
CA LYS A 99 6.99 1.81 -11.42
C LYS A 99 6.66 1.87 -9.94
N ASN A 100 7.17 0.92 -9.17
CA ASN A 100 7.10 1.01 -7.71
C ASN A 100 7.64 2.35 -7.25
N VAL A 101 6.88 3.04 -6.41
CA VAL A 101 7.28 4.34 -5.87
C VAL A 101 8.41 4.16 -4.86
N PHE A 102 8.33 3.11 -4.06
CA PHE A 102 9.32 2.77 -3.04
C PHE A 102 10.27 1.68 -3.53
N ASN A 103 11.51 1.72 -3.07
CA ASN A 103 12.53 0.74 -3.41
C ASN A 103 12.21 -0.62 -2.75
N ILE A 104 11.86 -1.62 -3.58
CA ILE A 104 11.46 -2.96 -3.12
C ILE A 104 12.59 -3.65 -2.34
N ASP A 105 13.86 -3.48 -2.73
CA ASP A 105 14.98 -4.08 -2.02
C ASP A 105 15.15 -3.47 -0.61
N LYS A 106 14.87 -2.19 -0.45
CA LYS A 106 14.83 -1.52 0.86
C LYS A 106 13.66 -1.99 1.70
N LEU A 107 12.46 -2.08 1.12
CA LEU A 107 11.28 -2.60 1.81
C LEU A 107 11.47 -4.05 2.27
N ASN A 108 12.11 -4.90 1.47
CA ASN A 108 12.41 -6.30 1.83
C ASN A 108 13.43 -6.41 2.98
N LYS A 109 14.23 -5.38 3.23
CA LYS A 109 15.20 -5.35 4.34
C LYS A 109 14.59 -4.85 5.66
N LEU A 110 13.40 -4.23 5.61
CA LEU A 110 12.70 -3.83 6.83
C LEU A 110 12.40 -5.06 7.70
N GLN A 111 12.74 -4.94 8.98
CA GLN A 111 12.50 -6.03 9.93
C GLN A 111 11.04 -5.98 10.40
N THR A 112 10.23 -6.89 9.90
CA THR A 112 8.85 -7.04 10.36
C THR A 112 8.75 -8.09 11.48
N LYS A 113 7.82 -7.87 12.41
CA LYS A 113 7.48 -8.82 13.48
C LYS A 113 5.99 -8.70 13.83
N GLY A 114 5.44 -9.74 14.45
CA GLY A 114 4.09 -9.64 15.02
C GLY A 114 3.99 -8.54 16.08
N PRO A 115 2.81 -7.94 16.30
CA PRO A 115 2.62 -6.95 17.35
C PRO A 115 2.80 -7.58 18.74
N ASP A 116 3.30 -6.78 19.68
CA ASP A 116 3.45 -7.20 21.08
C ASP A 116 2.08 -7.38 21.76
N SER A 117 1.07 -6.59 21.34
CA SER A 117 -0.34 -6.80 21.69
C SER A 117 -1.27 -6.35 20.57
N ARG A 118 -2.48 -6.95 20.53
CA ARG A 118 -3.63 -6.44 19.76
C ARG A 118 -4.71 -6.02 20.71
N ARG A 119 -5.41 -4.93 20.39
CA ARG A 119 -6.47 -4.38 21.24
C ARG A 119 -7.70 -4.01 20.46
N GLU A 120 -8.84 -4.07 21.15
CA GLU A 120 -10.12 -3.55 20.70
C GLU A 120 -10.60 -2.48 21.65
N PHE A 121 -11.36 -1.49 21.14
CA PHE A 121 -11.87 -0.42 21.99
C PHE A 121 -13.15 -0.84 22.70
N ASP A 122 -13.10 -0.95 24.03
CA ASP A 122 -14.30 -1.14 24.86
C ASP A 122 -14.97 0.23 25.15
N SER A 123 -16.12 0.44 24.52
CA SER A 123 -16.88 1.68 24.69
C SER A 123 -17.53 1.81 26.07
N SER A 124 -17.75 0.72 26.81
CA SER A 124 -18.32 0.73 28.15
C SER A 124 -17.31 1.20 29.20
N MET A 125 -16.06 0.79 29.03
CA MET A 125 -14.94 1.16 29.91
C MET A 125 -14.17 2.38 29.40
N SER A 126 -14.43 2.82 28.16
CA SER A 126 -13.69 3.90 27.47
C SER A 126 -12.18 3.67 27.44
N THR A 127 -11.76 2.43 27.16
CA THR A 127 -10.36 2.00 27.16
C THR A 127 -10.08 0.98 26.06
N TRP A 128 -8.79 0.77 25.77
CA TRP A 128 -8.31 -0.26 24.88
C TRP A 128 -8.03 -1.55 25.67
N GLU A 129 -8.78 -2.61 25.35
CA GLU A 129 -8.67 -3.92 25.98
C GLU A 129 -7.89 -4.88 25.07
N ASP A 130 -7.10 -5.77 25.68
CA ASP A 130 -6.38 -6.80 24.92
C ASP A 130 -7.37 -7.77 24.25
N HIS A 131 -7.26 -7.90 22.93
CA HIS A 131 -8.13 -8.73 22.13
C HIS A 131 -7.36 -9.38 20.98
N ARG A 132 -7.47 -10.71 20.80
CA ARG A 132 -6.67 -11.46 19.84
C ARG A 132 -6.80 -10.96 18.40
N GLU A 133 -7.99 -10.51 18.00
CA GLU A 133 -8.34 -10.03 16.66
C GLU A 133 -8.66 -8.53 16.68
N GLY A 134 -8.15 -7.80 17.68
CA GLY A 134 -8.42 -6.37 17.81
C GLY A 134 -7.86 -5.53 16.68
N ASN A 135 -8.54 -4.44 16.41
CA ASN A 135 -8.26 -3.52 15.30
C ASN A 135 -6.98 -2.66 15.52
N LEU A 136 -6.48 -2.59 16.75
CA LEU A 136 -5.27 -1.87 17.11
C LEU A 136 -4.13 -2.84 17.38
N SER A 137 -3.10 -2.82 16.53
CA SER A 137 -1.86 -3.56 16.70
C SER A 137 -0.80 -2.66 17.31
N ILE A 138 -0.14 -3.10 18.40
CA ILE A 138 0.86 -2.33 19.14
C ILE A 138 2.18 -3.09 19.15
N TRP A 139 3.26 -2.45 18.71
CA TRP A 139 4.65 -2.95 18.76
C TRP A 139 5.47 -2.30 19.86
N LYS A 140 5.06 -1.09 20.29
CA LYS A 140 5.70 -0.36 21.39
C LYS A 140 4.67 0.47 22.13
N SER A 141 4.52 0.21 23.42
CA SER A 141 3.71 1.05 24.31
C SER A 141 4.40 2.39 24.57
N PRO A 142 3.64 3.47 24.83
CA PRO A 142 4.23 4.79 25.10
C PRO A 142 5.07 4.78 26.37
N GLY A 143 6.29 5.30 26.27
CA GLY A 143 7.12 5.61 27.41
C GLY A 143 6.72 6.94 28.07
N PHE A 144 7.23 7.17 29.27
CA PHE A 144 6.99 8.43 29.97
C PHE A 144 7.61 9.59 29.19
N ASP A 145 6.83 10.65 28.94
CA ASP A 145 7.23 11.89 28.26
C ASP A 145 7.66 11.72 26.76
N GLU A 146 7.44 10.55 26.17
CA GLU A 146 7.65 10.36 24.72
C GLU A 146 6.59 11.12 23.93
N LYS A 147 7.00 11.65 22.75
CA LYS A 147 6.12 12.37 21.83
C LYS A 147 5.77 11.50 20.65
N PHE A 148 4.51 11.57 20.22
CA PHE A 148 3.98 10.78 19.12
C PHE A 148 3.18 11.64 18.15
N ILE A 149 3.13 11.18 16.90
CA ILE A 149 2.26 11.71 15.87
C ILE A 149 1.37 10.57 15.39
N ILE A 150 0.09 10.86 15.17
CA ILE A 150 -0.87 9.93 14.58
C ILE A 150 -1.34 10.52 13.25
N GLY A 151 -1.04 9.84 12.15
CA GLY A 151 -1.65 10.10 10.85
C GLY A 151 -2.87 9.20 10.68
N ALA A 152 -4.01 9.76 10.26
CA ALA A 152 -5.23 8.98 10.10
C ALA A 152 -5.94 9.30 8.79
N ASP A 153 -6.33 8.25 8.06
CA ASP A 153 -7.19 8.27 6.88
C ASP A 153 -8.55 7.66 7.22
N VAL A 154 -9.61 8.19 6.62
CA VAL A 154 -10.99 7.91 7.02
C VAL A 154 -11.80 7.34 5.87
N ALA A 155 -12.29 6.12 6.03
CA ALA A 155 -13.21 5.45 5.11
C ALA A 155 -14.68 5.50 5.61
N LEU A 156 -15.60 5.09 4.73
CA LEU A 156 -17.04 5.06 5.02
C LEU A 156 -17.49 4.01 6.04
N GLY A 157 -16.66 2.98 6.30
CA GLY A 157 -17.02 1.88 7.20
C GLY A 157 -18.05 0.90 6.62
N VAL A 158 -18.09 0.74 5.29
CA VAL A 158 -19.03 -0.15 4.57
C VAL A 158 -18.39 -1.48 4.12
N GLY A 159 -17.23 -1.81 4.65
CA GLY A 159 -16.55 -3.08 4.40
C GLY A 159 -15.66 -3.10 3.14
N GLN A 160 -15.48 -1.97 2.46
CA GLN A 160 -14.61 -1.85 1.28
C GLN A 160 -13.24 -1.29 1.67
N ASP A 161 -13.17 0.02 1.91
CA ASP A 161 -11.95 0.70 2.30
C ASP A 161 -11.78 0.71 3.83
N TYR A 162 -10.54 0.80 4.29
CA TYR A 162 -10.22 0.84 5.72
C TYR A 162 -10.07 2.26 6.23
N SER A 163 -10.70 2.57 7.37
CA SER A 163 -10.20 3.64 8.22
C SER A 163 -8.93 3.16 8.89
N ALA A 164 -7.85 3.91 8.73
CA ALA A 164 -6.53 3.53 9.22
C ALA A 164 -5.87 4.67 10.01
N ALA A 165 -5.09 4.31 11.03
CA ALA A 165 -4.24 5.25 11.74
C ALA A 165 -2.89 4.63 12.04
N ILE A 166 -1.82 5.39 11.80
CA ILE A 166 -0.44 5.00 12.08
C ILE A 166 0.12 5.91 13.17
N VAL A 167 0.67 5.30 14.21
CA VAL A 167 1.35 6.01 15.29
C VAL A 167 2.85 5.95 15.07
N LEU A 168 3.49 7.13 14.99
CA LEU A 168 4.93 7.31 14.86
C LEU A 168 5.48 7.97 16.13
N ASN A 169 6.64 7.48 16.59
CA ASN A 169 7.42 8.18 17.62
C ASN A 169 8.42 9.18 16.97
N THR A 170 9.19 9.90 17.80
CA THR A 170 10.21 10.84 17.32
C THR A 170 11.39 10.21 16.62
N ASP A 171 11.62 8.91 16.82
CA ASP A 171 12.67 8.13 16.17
C ASP A 171 12.22 7.55 14.82
N ARG A 172 11.05 7.97 14.34
CA ARG A 172 10.41 7.48 13.10
C ARG A 172 10.13 5.97 13.12
N GLU A 173 9.81 5.42 14.28
CA GLU A 173 9.31 4.05 14.37
C GLU A 173 7.78 4.04 14.30
N VAL A 174 7.23 3.17 13.46
CA VAL A 174 5.80 2.84 13.48
C VAL A 174 5.53 1.96 14.69
N VAL A 175 5.00 2.55 15.76
CA VAL A 175 4.82 1.88 17.06
C VAL A 175 3.44 1.25 17.23
N ALA A 176 2.43 1.73 16.50
CA ALA A 176 1.11 1.11 16.45
C ALA A 176 0.40 1.40 15.12
N VAL A 177 -0.51 0.51 14.76
CA VAL A 177 -1.39 0.61 13.59
C VAL A 177 -2.80 0.22 14.00
N TYR A 178 -3.75 1.11 13.76
CA TYR A 178 -5.19 0.84 13.82
C TYR A 178 -5.72 0.62 12.39
N ARG A 179 -6.61 -0.36 12.21
CA ARG A 179 -7.22 -0.64 10.91
C ARG A 179 -8.60 -1.28 11.07
N ASP A 180 -9.64 -0.65 10.49
CA ASP A 180 -11.01 -1.15 10.53
C ASP A 180 -11.79 -0.68 9.29
N ASN A 181 -12.46 -1.58 8.58
CA ASN A 181 -13.27 -1.27 7.40
C ASN A 181 -14.77 -1.21 7.68
N HIS A 182 -15.19 -1.38 8.94
CA HIS A 182 -16.58 -1.32 9.35
C HIS A 182 -16.87 -0.19 10.36
N VAL A 183 -15.84 0.52 10.82
CA VAL A 183 -16.00 1.61 11.79
C VAL A 183 -16.64 2.84 11.13
N ASP A 184 -17.71 3.35 11.74
CA ASP A 184 -18.30 4.64 11.35
C ASP A 184 -17.30 5.79 11.59
N PRO A 185 -17.22 6.81 10.70
CA PRO A 185 -16.29 7.93 10.84
C PRO A 185 -16.35 8.68 12.18
N ALA A 186 -17.53 8.83 12.79
CA ALA A 186 -17.66 9.48 14.10
C ALA A 186 -17.17 8.55 15.23
N ILE A 187 -17.43 7.24 15.10
CA ILE A 187 -16.91 6.23 16.03
C ILE A 187 -15.37 6.17 15.93
N PHE A 188 -14.83 6.19 14.72
CA PHE A 188 -13.39 6.27 14.51
C PHE A 188 -12.79 7.53 15.16
N GLY A 189 -13.48 8.69 15.13
CA GLY A 189 -13.08 9.89 15.84
C GLY A 189 -12.98 9.69 17.34
N ARG A 190 -13.89 8.92 17.94
CA ARG A 190 -13.83 8.52 19.36
C ARG A 190 -12.60 7.62 19.62
N ASP A 191 -12.39 6.63 18.78
CA ASP A 191 -11.29 5.68 18.92
C ASP A 191 -9.94 6.40 18.80
N LEU A 192 -9.81 7.33 17.85
CA LEU A 192 -8.63 8.21 17.72
C LEU A 192 -8.42 9.10 18.94
N PHE A 193 -9.49 9.62 19.56
CA PHE A 193 -9.37 10.38 20.79
C PHE A 193 -8.68 9.56 21.90
N TYR A 194 -9.12 8.33 22.12
CA TYR A 194 -8.52 7.48 23.15
C TYR A 194 -7.15 6.93 22.75
N LEU A 195 -6.92 6.66 21.47
CA LEU A 195 -5.60 6.30 20.97
C LEU A 195 -4.59 7.43 21.17
N GLY A 196 -4.97 8.65 20.82
CA GLY A 196 -4.13 9.81 21.02
C GLY A 196 -3.81 10.07 22.51
N ARG A 197 -4.79 9.89 23.39
CA ARG A 197 -4.56 9.97 24.85
C ARG A 197 -3.65 8.87 25.36
N TYR A 198 -3.81 7.65 24.88
CA TYR A 198 -2.93 6.54 25.23
C TYR A 198 -1.48 6.83 24.84
N TYR A 199 -1.25 7.46 23.70
CA TYR A 199 0.07 7.91 23.25
C TYR A 199 0.39 9.36 23.66
N ASN A 200 0.27 9.66 24.95
CA ASN A 200 0.69 10.92 25.61
C ASN A 200 0.10 12.20 24.97
N ASN A 201 -1.16 12.17 24.54
CA ASN A 201 -1.80 13.21 23.74
C ASN A 201 -1.04 13.50 22.44
N ALA A 202 -0.81 12.45 21.64
CA ALA A 202 -0.14 12.52 20.36
C ALA A 202 -0.69 13.63 19.44
N LEU A 203 0.13 14.21 18.58
CA LEU A 203 -0.35 15.12 17.55
C LEU A 203 -1.21 14.34 16.55
N LEU A 204 -2.52 14.64 16.46
CA LEU A 204 -3.46 13.98 15.56
C LEU A 204 -3.58 14.73 14.24
N ALA A 205 -3.09 14.15 13.16
CA ALA A 205 -3.23 14.62 11.79
C ALA A 205 -4.23 13.73 11.03
N VAL A 206 -5.51 14.09 11.09
CA VAL A 206 -6.58 13.37 10.38
C VAL A 206 -6.75 13.97 8.99
N GLU A 207 -6.88 13.12 7.95
CA GLU A 207 -7.21 13.60 6.62
C GLU A 207 -8.60 14.26 6.60
N SER A 208 -8.67 15.52 6.13
CA SER A 208 -9.88 16.33 6.16
C SER A 208 -10.71 16.25 4.87
N ASN A 209 -10.43 15.26 4.00
CA ASN A 209 -11.22 15.01 2.81
C ASN A 209 -12.53 14.26 3.17
N SER A 210 -13.60 14.53 2.42
CA SER A 210 -14.88 13.80 2.49
C SER A 210 -15.30 13.36 3.91
N MET A 211 -15.03 12.12 4.28
CA MET A 211 -15.46 11.50 5.54
C MET A 211 -14.68 11.99 6.77
N GLY A 212 -13.45 12.46 6.60
CA GLY A 212 -12.62 12.99 7.69
C GLY A 212 -13.23 14.17 8.45
N VAL A 213 -14.15 14.91 7.83
CA VAL A 213 -14.88 16.01 8.48
C VAL A 213 -15.66 15.50 9.70
N SER A 214 -16.37 14.36 9.59
CA SER A 214 -17.13 13.78 10.70
C SER A 214 -16.22 13.35 11.86
N THR A 215 -15.11 12.71 11.54
CA THR A 215 -14.07 12.30 12.50
C THR A 215 -13.48 13.51 13.23
N LEU A 216 -13.13 14.57 12.50
CA LEU A 216 -12.58 15.80 13.06
C LEU A 216 -13.61 16.55 13.94
N GLN A 217 -14.90 16.55 13.54
CA GLN A 217 -15.97 17.11 14.34
C GLN A 217 -16.10 16.37 15.67
N LYS A 218 -16.07 15.03 15.63
CA LYS A 218 -16.11 14.21 16.85
C LYS A 218 -14.96 14.50 17.80
N LEU A 219 -13.73 14.60 17.28
CA LEU A 219 -12.56 14.98 18.06
C LEU A 219 -12.68 16.36 18.73
N LYS A 220 -13.28 17.34 18.02
CA LYS A 220 -13.59 18.67 18.59
C LYS A 220 -14.64 18.59 19.69
N GLU A 221 -15.73 17.85 19.48
CA GLU A 221 -16.78 17.63 20.50
C GLU A 221 -16.18 17.03 21.76
N MET A 222 -15.27 16.07 21.63
CA MET A 222 -14.56 15.44 22.72
C MET A 222 -13.41 16.31 23.29
N LYS A 223 -13.17 17.50 22.72
CA LYS A 223 -12.13 18.46 23.13
C LYS A 223 -10.72 17.87 23.12
N TYR A 224 -10.37 17.12 22.05
CA TYR A 224 -9.00 16.65 21.91
C TYR A 224 -8.04 17.84 21.82
N VAL A 225 -6.96 17.82 22.60
CA VAL A 225 -6.13 19.01 22.85
C VAL A 225 -5.04 19.23 21.80
N ASN A 226 -4.62 18.22 21.07
CA ASN A 226 -3.45 18.26 20.18
C ASN A 226 -3.80 17.86 18.75
N LEU A 227 -4.68 18.63 18.11
CA LEU A 227 -5.06 18.46 16.71
C LEU A 227 -4.10 19.20 15.78
N TYR A 228 -3.81 18.59 14.64
CA TYR A 228 -3.04 19.22 13.59
C TYR A 228 -3.88 20.25 12.81
N TYR A 229 -3.28 21.40 12.54
CA TYR A 229 -3.87 22.46 11.73
C TYR A 229 -2.95 22.76 10.54
N GLN A 230 -3.48 22.63 9.33
CA GLN A 230 -2.77 22.99 8.11
C GLN A 230 -2.93 24.47 7.82
N THR A 231 -1.81 25.20 7.75
CA THR A 231 -1.80 26.59 7.31
C THR A 231 -1.82 26.60 5.77
N GLN A 232 -2.81 27.23 5.17
CA GLN A 232 -2.82 27.52 3.74
C GLN A 232 -2.11 28.86 3.52
N ILE A 233 -0.97 28.85 2.85
CA ILE A 233 -0.39 30.07 2.31
C ILE A 233 -1.23 30.41 1.06
N ALA A 234 -2.26 31.20 1.23
CA ALA A 234 -3.00 31.78 0.10
C ALA A 234 -2.13 32.83 -0.58
N ASN A 235 -2.20 32.90 -1.89
CA ASN A 235 -1.67 34.02 -2.64
C ASN A 235 -2.20 35.33 -2.02
N LEU A 236 -1.36 36.31 -1.86
CA LEU A 236 -1.43 37.64 -1.22
C LEU A 236 -2.77 38.44 -1.22
N THR A 237 -3.92 37.84 -1.46
CA THR A 237 -5.23 38.52 -1.58
C THR A 237 -6.37 37.90 -0.74
N ASP A 238 -6.19 36.72 -0.11
CA ASP A 238 -7.23 36.09 0.72
C ASP A 238 -6.74 35.79 2.14
N GLU A 239 -7.66 35.92 3.11
CA GLU A 239 -7.43 35.71 4.54
C GLU A 239 -6.71 34.37 4.79
N ASP A 240 -5.65 34.40 5.61
CA ASP A 240 -4.88 33.21 6.05
C ASP A 240 -5.81 32.18 6.69
N GLY A 241 -6.24 31.19 5.90
CA GLY A 241 -7.13 30.14 6.36
C GLY A 241 -6.37 29.06 7.12
N ILE A 242 -6.55 28.98 8.42
CA ILE A 242 -6.13 27.83 9.22
C ILE A 242 -7.20 26.74 9.07
N ARG A 243 -6.82 25.60 8.52
CA ARG A 243 -7.74 24.47 8.35
C ARG A 243 -7.40 23.34 9.34
N LEU A 244 -8.43 22.82 10.00
CA LEU A 244 -8.28 21.65 10.86
C LEU A 244 -8.05 20.39 10.04
N GLY A 245 -7.10 19.56 10.49
CA GLY A 245 -6.70 18.33 9.82
C GLY A 245 -5.76 18.55 8.64
N PHE A 246 -5.42 17.48 7.95
CA PHE A 246 -4.54 17.49 6.79
C PHE A 246 -5.35 17.28 5.51
N ARG A 247 -5.12 18.10 4.50
CA ARG A 247 -5.74 17.92 3.19
C ARG A 247 -4.74 17.39 2.19
N THR A 248 -4.99 16.17 1.71
CA THR A 248 -4.27 15.60 0.58
C THR A 248 -4.72 16.28 -0.72
N THR A 249 -3.77 16.82 -1.45
CA THR A 249 -3.97 17.48 -2.74
C THR A 249 -2.95 16.98 -3.75
N SER A 250 -3.14 17.29 -5.04
CA SER A 250 -2.14 17.02 -6.09
C SER A 250 -0.79 17.66 -5.82
N ALA A 251 -0.71 18.71 -5.01
CA ALA A 251 0.54 19.37 -4.61
C ALA A 251 1.15 18.75 -3.33
N SER A 252 0.35 18.41 -2.32
CA SER A 252 0.86 17.88 -1.05
C SER A 252 1.17 16.38 -1.09
N LYS A 253 0.42 15.57 -1.84
CA LYS A 253 0.62 14.12 -1.95
C LYS A 253 2.04 13.76 -2.44
N PRO A 254 2.59 14.37 -3.52
CA PRO A 254 3.95 14.07 -3.96
C PRO A 254 5.01 14.40 -2.91
N ALA A 255 4.85 15.47 -2.14
CA ALA A 255 5.81 15.85 -1.10
C ALA A 255 5.83 14.83 0.06
N ILE A 256 4.66 14.36 0.50
CA ILE A 256 4.55 13.33 1.56
C ILE A 256 5.20 12.04 1.09
N VAL A 257 4.84 11.59 -0.12
CA VAL A 257 5.37 10.34 -0.71
C VAL A 257 6.88 10.44 -0.88
N SER A 258 7.41 11.58 -1.35
CA SER A 258 8.85 11.81 -1.48
C SER A 258 9.58 11.77 -0.14
N ASN A 259 9.00 12.35 0.92
CA ASN A 259 9.59 12.32 2.26
C ASN A 259 9.65 10.90 2.81
N LEU A 260 8.56 10.13 2.69
CA LEU A 260 8.54 8.73 3.11
C LEU A 260 9.53 7.89 2.31
N LYS A 261 9.63 8.11 0.99
CA LYS A 261 10.62 7.47 0.13
C LYS A 261 12.04 7.75 0.61
N ASN A 262 12.37 9.00 0.92
CA ASN A 262 13.69 9.37 1.42
C ASN A 262 14.01 8.66 2.75
N TRP A 263 13.07 8.54 3.67
CA TRP A 263 13.26 7.82 4.94
C TRP A 263 13.52 6.33 4.72
N ILE A 264 12.79 5.69 3.79
CA ILE A 264 13.01 4.28 3.42
C ILE A 264 14.38 4.11 2.75
N ASP A 265 14.73 4.96 1.79
CA ASP A 265 15.99 4.87 1.04
C ASP A 265 17.23 5.11 1.94
N SER A 266 17.10 5.95 2.98
CA SER A 266 18.13 6.26 3.96
C SER A 266 18.17 5.30 5.16
N ASP A 267 17.29 4.31 5.23
CA ASP A 267 17.09 3.42 6.38
C ASP A 267 16.73 4.19 7.69
N ASP A 268 16.04 5.34 7.54
CA ASP A 268 15.71 6.28 8.61
C ASP A 268 14.29 6.05 9.19
N ILE A 269 13.63 4.96 8.86
CA ILE A 269 12.31 4.59 9.37
C ILE A 269 12.28 3.10 9.77
N ALA A 270 11.62 2.80 10.87
CA ALA A 270 11.33 1.42 11.26
C ALA A 270 9.83 1.12 11.11
N VAL A 271 9.50 0.08 10.34
CA VAL A 271 8.13 -0.39 10.12
C VAL A 271 8.07 -1.87 10.50
N TRP A 272 7.45 -2.16 11.65
CA TRP A 272 7.33 -3.52 12.18
C TRP A 272 6.16 -4.31 11.57
N SER A 273 5.13 -3.60 11.06
CA SER A 273 3.95 -4.21 10.44
C SER A 273 4.27 -4.75 9.05
N SER A 274 4.06 -6.05 8.87
CA SER A 274 4.14 -6.69 7.56
C SER A 274 3.06 -6.18 6.61
N GLU A 275 1.86 -5.89 7.12
CA GLU A 275 0.75 -5.36 6.33
C GLU A 275 1.10 -3.99 5.73
N VAL A 276 1.67 -3.09 6.54
CA VAL A 276 2.11 -1.76 6.04
C VAL A 276 3.23 -1.90 5.01
N VAL A 277 4.20 -2.80 5.23
CA VAL A 277 5.27 -3.03 4.26
C VAL A 277 4.72 -3.57 2.94
N GLU A 278 3.77 -4.49 2.95
CA GLU A 278 3.14 -5.00 1.73
C GLU A 278 2.34 -3.90 1.00
N GLU A 279 1.60 -3.05 1.70
CA GLU A 279 0.92 -1.89 1.09
C GLU A 279 1.90 -0.89 0.45
N LEU A 280 3.07 -0.67 1.06
CA LEU A 280 4.13 0.15 0.46
C LEU A 280 4.71 -0.47 -0.81
N LYS A 281 4.83 -1.80 -0.89
CA LYS A 281 5.25 -2.51 -2.10
C LYS A 281 4.23 -2.38 -3.22
N ASP A 282 2.95 -2.26 -2.88
CA ASP A 282 1.84 -2.11 -3.83
C ASP A 282 1.67 -0.69 -4.35
N TYR A 283 2.37 0.26 -3.77
CA TYR A 283 2.21 1.65 -4.14
C TYR A 283 3.01 1.97 -5.40
N VAL A 284 2.28 2.26 -6.49
CA VAL A 284 2.85 2.42 -7.83
C VAL A 284 2.59 3.80 -8.42
N SER A 285 3.44 4.19 -9.37
CA SER A 285 3.27 5.39 -10.18
C SER A 285 2.84 5.00 -11.58
N ASP A 286 1.81 5.63 -12.12
CA ASP A 286 1.44 5.50 -13.53
C ASP A 286 2.42 6.25 -14.45
N ASP A 287 2.28 6.06 -15.77
CA ASP A 287 3.12 6.71 -16.78
C ASP A 287 3.01 8.25 -16.78
N LYS A 288 1.99 8.81 -16.12
CA LYS A 288 1.79 10.25 -15.94
C LYS A 288 2.35 10.77 -14.62
N GLY A 289 2.99 9.91 -13.83
CA GLY A 289 3.55 10.23 -12.52
C GLY A 289 2.52 10.37 -11.41
N LYS A 290 1.26 9.97 -11.62
CA LYS A 290 0.26 9.91 -10.57
C LYS A 290 0.48 8.63 -9.76
N THR A 291 0.58 8.77 -8.45
CA THR A 291 0.80 7.66 -7.53
C THR A 291 -0.51 7.18 -6.90
N SER A 292 -0.68 5.87 -6.80
CA SER A 292 -1.82 5.22 -6.15
C SER A 292 -1.45 3.80 -5.72
N ALA A 293 -2.26 3.18 -4.86
CA ALA A 293 -2.21 1.74 -4.69
C ALA A 293 -2.51 1.04 -6.03
N SER A 294 -1.86 -0.09 -6.31
CA SER A 294 -2.19 -0.90 -7.49
C SER A 294 -3.64 -1.35 -7.41
N ARG A 295 -4.31 -1.52 -8.58
CA ARG A 295 -5.73 -1.90 -8.63
C ARG A 295 -5.97 -3.17 -7.81
N GLY A 296 -6.56 -3.03 -6.62
CA GLY A 296 -6.81 -4.12 -5.66
C GLY A 296 -6.23 -3.88 -4.26
N GLY A 297 -5.38 -2.85 -4.10
CA GLY A 297 -4.97 -2.31 -2.80
C GLY A 297 -5.89 -1.17 -2.38
N THR A 298 -6.07 -0.99 -1.09
CA THR A 298 -6.70 0.22 -0.54
C THR A 298 -5.76 1.40 -0.70
N ASP A 299 -6.25 2.54 -1.20
CA ASP A 299 -5.51 3.81 -1.26
C ASP A 299 -5.08 4.28 0.13
#